data_d68c04848beb13ccbea994d737430bc8
#
_entry.id   d68c04848beb13ccbea994d737430bc8
#
_cell.length_a   1.000
_cell.length_b   1.000
_cell.length_c   1.000
_cell.angle_alpha   90.00
_cell.angle_beta   90.00
_cell.angle_gamma   90.00
#
_symmetry.space_group_name_H-M   'P 1'
#
loop_
_entity.id
_entity.type
_entity.pdbx_description
1 polymer ?
#
loop_
_entity_poly.entity_id
_entity_poly.type
_entity_poly.pdbx_seq_one_letter_code
_entity_poly.pdbx_strand_id
1 'polypeptide(L)'
;MKYKYRVSFTYQGKRYWVKGNTQEELYTRKANKLRDLKENVIIYDSKILVNTWAERAFDTYKSDNKGLYDIKNRFYKYISPFIGNKPIGKVRAVECQTILNNCSGMSYSHCNKLKQEMSFIFEMAVENQIIPFNPAKKLKLPEYSKGVRRSITESERKHLLAVYDKDSSYLLFMLILKCGCRPDEAVNLIGRDVDTKTRLLHIRGTKTKNSDRYVPIPDDLFPALKKIKPFEPISPNREGRKHTESSYNRLCAHLRRDMNISMGCKTYRNALIPPFPLADDFVPYCLRHTYCTDLCKAGIDIRTAQRLMGHANISVTADIYTHVDLDDIKKAGELINQYSIINNMRVTQGHT
;
A
#
# COMPACT_ATOMS: atom_id res chain seq x y z
N MET A 1 40.93 30.65 0.41
CA MET A 1 41.38 30.98 1.79
C MET A 1 42.58 30.13 2.14
N LYS A 2 43.69 30.73 2.60
CA LYS A 2 44.89 30.00 3.09
C LYS A 2 44.67 29.67 4.56
N TYR A 3 44.77 28.39 4.93
CA TYR A 3 44.72 27.98 6.34
C TYR A 3 45.94 28.48 7.10
N LYS A 4 45.74 28.97 8.34
CA LYS A 4 46.79 29.56 9.16
C LYS A 4 47.74 28.55 9.79
N TYR A 5 47.21 27.33 10.10
CA TYR A 5 47.98 26.27 10.75
C TYR A 5 47.94 24.98 9.94
N ARG A 6 49.03 24.19 9.99
CA ARG A 6 49.15 22.88 9.35
C ARG A 6 49.99 21.95 10.23
N VAL A 7 49.48 20.72 10.41
CA VAL A 7 50.23 19.69 11.14
C VAL A 7 50.19 18.36 10.37
N SER A 8 51.27 17.58 10.46
CA SER A 8 51.27 16.22 9.94
C SER A 8 51.36 15.23 11.08
N PHE A 9 50.83 14.00 10.85
CA PHE A 9 51.00 12.87 11.71
C PHE A 9 51.08 11.60 10.85
N THR A 10 51.71 10.55 11.41
CA THR A 10 51.87 9.25 10.74
C THR A 10 50.95 8.21 11.36
N TYR A 11 50.24 7.44 10.54
CA TYR A 11 49.40 6.31 10.96
C TYR A 11 49.67 5.14 10.01
N GLN A 12 50.00 3.98 10.54
CA GLN A 12 50.36 2.76 9.79
C GLN A 12 51.37 3.02 8.65
N GLY A 13 52.43 3.76 8.95
CA GLY A 13 53.49 4.07 7.99
C GLY A 13 53.18 5.18 6.95
N LYS A 14 51.96 5.64 6.87
CA LYS A 14 51.54 6.67 5.94
C LYS A 14 51.36 8.02 6.61
N ARG A 15 51.92 9.10 5.98
CA ARG A 15 51.88 10.44 6.49
C ARG A 15 50.61 11.19 6.05
N TYR A 16 49.91 11.78 7.00
CA TYR A 16 48.67 12.55 6.78
C TYR A 16 48.87 14.01 7.18
N TRP A 17 48.14 14.89 6.54
CA TRP A 17 48.22 16.35 6.80
C TRP A 17 46.85 16.87 7.18
N VAL A 18 46.78 17.73 8.21
CA VAL A 18 45.55 18.42 8.63
C VAL A 18 45.84 19.92 8.66
N LYS A 19 44.88 20.74 8.27
CA LYS A 19 44.95 22.20 8.22
C LYS A 19 43.76 22.79 9.00
N GLY A 20 44.00 23.93 9.67
CA GLY A 20 42.97 24.65 10.43
C GLY A 20 43.26 26.12 10.54
N ASN A 21 42.27 26.95 10.87
CA ASN A 21 42.43 28.41 11.07
C ASN A 21 42.76 28.77 12.52
N THR A 22 42.44 27.86 13.47
CA THR A 22 42.82 27.95 14.90
C THR A 22 43.54 26.66 15.32
N GLN A 23 44.26 26.72 16.45
CA GLN A 23 44.87 25.52 17.02
C GLN A 23 43.83 24.50 17.48
N GLU A 24 42.77 24.94 18.08
CA GLU A 24 41.65 24.08 18.53
C GLU A 24 41.00 23.34 17.36
N GLU A 25 40.72 24.06 16.26
CA GLU A 25 40.22 23.47 15.02
C GLU A 25 41.18 22.41 14.46
N LEU A 26 42.48 22.69 14.52
CA LEU A 26 43.54 21.81 14.03
C LEU A 26 43.58 20.49 14.85
N TYR A 27 43.53 20.60 16.19
CA TYR A 27 43.50 19.41 17.07
C TYR A 27 42.24 18.60 16.89
N THR A 28 41.08 19.25 16.80
CA THR A 28 39.80 18.56 16.56
C THR A 28 39.81 17.83 15.22
N ARG A 29 40.30 18.47 14.16
CA ARG A 29 40.42 17.83 12.85
C ARG A 29 41.43 16.70 12.82
N LYS A 30 42.54 16.81 13.57
CA LYS A 30 43.53 15.73 13.73
C LYS A 30 42.92 14.53 14.47
N ALA A 31 42.22 14.78 15.57
CA ALA A 31 41.57 13.72 16.34
C ALA A 31 40.49 12.97 15.52
N ASN A 32 39.63 13.71 14.79
CA ASN A 32 38.64 13.15 13.90
C ASN A 32 39.29 12.32 12.79
N LYS A 33 40.34 12.84 12.14
CA LYS A 33 41.07 12.14 11.09
C LYS A 33 41.73 10.84 11.61
N LEU A 34 42.25 10.89 12.83
CA LEU A 34 42.87 9.71 13.46
C LEU A 34 41.81 8.66 13.85
N ARG A 35 40.63 9.11 14.30
CA ARG A 35 39.48 8.23 14.57
C ARG A 35 39.02 7.55 13.28
N ASP A 36 38.79 8.31 12.20
CA ASP A 36 38.37 7.79 10.91
C ASP A 36 39.35 6.75 10.35
N LEU A 37 40.68 6.98 10.55
CA LEU A 37 41.71 6.03 10.15
C LEU A 37 41.75 4.77 11.04
N LYS A 38 41.46 4.91 12.34
CA LYS A 38 41.37 3.77 13.28
C LYS A 38 40.12 2.92 13.02
N GLU A 39 39.02 3.55 12.62
CA GLU A 39 37.76 2.89 12.30
C GLU A 39 37.75 2.32 10.86
N ASN A 40 38.88 2.39 10.14
CA ASN A 40 39.02 1.96 8.73
C ASN A 40 37.99 2.59 7.77
N VAL A 41 37.48 3.78 8.09
CA VAL A 41 36.53 4.50 7.24
C VAL A 41 37.27 5.13 6.06
N ILE A 42 37.51 4.39 5.01
CA ILE A 42 38.08 4.89 3.76
C ILE A 42 36.94 5.50 2.94
N ILE A 43 36.80 6.83 2.97
CA ILE A 43 35.81 7.55 2.15
C ILE A 43 36.39 7.75 0.75
N TYR A 44 35.85 7.04 -0.25
CA TYR A 44 36.40 7.05 -1.61
C TYR A 44 35.92 8.22 -2.48
N ASP A 45 34.67 8.63 -2.40
CA ASP A 45 34.14 9.70 -3.28
C ASP A 45 32.92 10.45 -2.70
N SER A 46 33.14 11.20 -1.62
CA SER A 46 32.09 12.04 -1.03
C SER A 46 31.66 13.25 -1.90
N LYS A 47 32.33 13.45 -3.05
CA LYS A 47 32.02 14.54 -4.00
C LYS A 47 30.99 14.12 -5.05
N ILE A 48 30.68 12.83 -5.19
CA ILE A 48 29.67 12.35 -6.13
C ILE A 48 28.33 13.05 -5.85
N LEU A 49 27.61 13.43 -6.88
CA LEU A 49 26.31 14.06 -6.73
C LEU A 49 25.27 13.04 -6.29
N VAL A 50 24.30 13.47 -5.47
CA VAL A 50 23.22 12.59 -5.00
C VAL A 50 22.46 11.94 -6.16
N ASN A 51 22.14 12.68 -7.23
CA ASN A 51 21.49 12.12 -8.43
C ASN A 51 22.32 11.00 -9.05
N THR A 52 23.60 11.21 -9.25
CA THR A 52 24.50 10.21 -9.87
C THR A 52 24.63 8.96 -9.00
N TRP A 53 24.73 9.14 -7.69
CA TRP A 53 24.79 8.02 -6.76
C TRP A 53 23.47 7.27 -6.67
N ALA A 54 22.32 7.99 -6.57
CA ALA A 54 21.00 7.40 -6.49
C ALA A 54 20.69 6.50 -7.69
N GLU A 55 21.02 6.95 -8.92
CA GLU A 55 20.86 6.12 -10.13
C GLU A 55 21.66 4.83 -10.01
N ARG A 56 22.96 4.93 -9.66
CA ARG A 56 23.80 3.72 -9.48
C ARG A 56 23.23 2.79 -8.41
N ALA A 57 22.80 3.33 -7.28
CA ALA A 57 22.23 2.53 -6.19
C ALA A 57 20.91 1.85 -6.61
N PHE A 58 20.03 2.56 -7.31
CA PHE A 58 18.79 1.97 -7.81
C PHE A 58 19.05 0.87 -8.82
N ASP A 59 19.89 1.10 -9.79
CA ASP A 59 20.18 0.14 -10.86
C ASP A 59 20.93 -1.10 -10.34
N THR A 60 21.81 -0.91 -9.35
CA THR A 60 22.58 -2.02 -8.77
C THR A 60 21.79 -2.86 -7.77
N TYR A 61 21.09 -2.20 -6.83
CA TYR A 61 20.48 -2.90 -5.68
C TYR A 61 18.97 -3.09 -5.79
N LYS A 62 18.31 -2.50 -6.78
CA LYS A 62 16.86 -2.60 -7.00
C LYS A 62 16.48 -2.96 -8.43
N SER A 63 17.40 -3.46 -9.24
CA SER A 63 17.17 -3.84 -10.64
C SER A 63 15.96 -4.76 -10.83
N ASP A 64 15.78 -5.73 -9.94
CA ASP A 64 14.69 -6.71 -10.01
C ASP A 64 13.37 -6.22 -9.39
N ASN A 65 13.33 -4.97 -8.90
CA ASN A 65 12.14 -4.43 -8.27
C ASN A 65 11.15 -3.95 -9.32
N LYS A 66 9.99 -4.63 -9.42
CA LYS A 66 8.89 -4.25 -10.32
C LYS A 66 8.39 -2.81 -10.12
N GLY A 67 8.64 -2.21 -8.94
CA GLY A 67 8.32 -0.82 -8.61
C GLY A 67 9.46 0.17 -8.83
N LEU A 68 10.55 -0.21 -9.51
CA LEU A 68 11.72 0.66 -9.70
C LEU A 68 11.36 1.98 -10.42
N TYR A 69 10.49 1.90 -11.41
CA TYR A 69 9.99 3.10 -12.11
C TYR A 69 9.32 4.10 -11.15
N ASP A 70 8.45 3.62 -10.26
CA ASP A 70 7.77 4.46 -9.28
C ASP A 70 8.75 5.05 -8.25
N ILE A 71 9.78 4.27 -7.86
CA ILE A 71 10.85 4.72 -6.95
C ILE A 71 11.62 5.86 -7.60
N LYS A 72 12.08 5.69 -8.83
CA LYS A 72 12.80 6.73 -9.59
C LYS A 72 11.94 7.99 -9.78
N ASN A 73 10.67 7.83 -10.18
CA ASN A 73 9.75 8.96 -10.33
C ASN A 73 9.56 9.75 -9.03
N ARG A 74 9.39 9.06 -7.87
CA ARG A 74 9.30 9.74 -6.58
C ARG A 74 10.59 10.46 -6.22
N PHE A 75 11.74 9.81 -6.41
CA PHE A 75 13.04 10.42 -6.17
C PHE A 75 13.21 11.71 -6.97
N TYR A 76 12.99 11.67 -8.29
CA TYR A 76 13.16 12.85 -9.14
C TYR A 76 12.13 13.94 -8.87
N LYS A 77 10.91 13.57 -8.48
CA LYS A 77 9.86 14.56 -8.21
C LYS A 77 10.01 15.23 -6.86
N TYR A 78 10.44 14.51 -5.82
CA TYR A 78 10.36 15.01 -4.44
C TYR A 78 11.69 15.13 -3.72
N ILE A 79 12.74 14.42 -4.12
CA ILE A 79 14.05 14.42 -3.43
C ILE A 79 15.09 15.17 -4.24
N SER A 80 15.25 14.82 -5.50
CA SER A 80 16.25 15.39 -6.42
C SER A 80 16.22 16.92 -6.52
N PRO A 81 15.06 17.61 -6.57
CA PRO A 81 15.03 19.07 -6.65
C PRO A 81 15.72 19.80 -5.48
N PHE A 82 15.78 19.15 -4.31
CA PHE A 82 16.36 19.76 -3.10
C PHE A 82 17.83 19.42 -2.89
N ILE A 83 18.19 18.17 -3.12
CA ILE A 83 19.54 17.66 -2.79
C ILE A 83 20.25 16.99 -3.97
N GLY A 84 19.57 16.73 -5.08
CA GLY A 84 20.09 15.93 -6.20
C GLY A 84 21.41 16.42 -6.79
N ASN A 85 21.57 17.73 -6.92
CA ASN A 85 22.78 18.38 -7.45
C ASN A 85 23.83 18.72 -6.38
N LYS A 86 23.64 18.21 -5.14
CA LYS A 86 24.64 18.38 -4.08
C LYS A 86 25.61 17.21 -4.03
N PRO A 87 26.89 17.45 -3.68
CA PRO A 87 27.78 16.38 -3.29
C PRO A 87 27.20 15.60 -2.10
N ILE A 88 27.16 14.28 -2.19
CA ILE A 88 26.50 13.42 -1.19
C ILE A 88 27.08 13.60 0.21
N GLY A 89 28.39 13.84 0.32
CA GLY A 89 29.06 14.10 1.60
C GLY A 89 28.72 15.46 2.23
N LYS A 90 28.02 16.36 1.53
CA LYS A 90 27.56 17.66 2.04
C LYS A 90 26.11 17.69 2.45
N VAL A 91 25.36 16.60 2.24
CA VAL A 91 23.95 16.52 2.63
C VAL A 91 23.83 16.37 4.14
N ARG A 92 22.97 17.17 4.75
CA ARG A 92 22.70 17.18 6.19
C ARG A 92 21.34 16.61 6.50
N ALA A 93 21.15 16.06 7.70
CA ALA A 93 19.88 15.52 8.17
C ALA A 93 18.72 16.54 8.12
N VAL A 94 19.01 17.82 8.39
CA VAL A 94 18.00 18.89 8.32
C VAL A 94 17.42 19.04 6.90
N GLU A 95 18.21 18.87 5.86
CA GLU A 95 17.74 18.97 4.47
C GLU A 95 16.82 17.79 4.12
N CYS A 96 17.20 16.58 4.53
CA CYS A 96 16.34 15.39 4.38
C CYS A 96 15.01 15.55 5.16
N GLN A 97 15.06 16.14 6.36
CA GLN A 97 13.86 16.40 7.14
C GLN A 97 12.97 17.47 6.48
N THR A 98 13.56 18.53 5.92
CA THR A 98 12.81 19.56 5.20
C THR A 98 12.06 18.99 4.00
N ILE A 99 12.66 18.05 3.26
CA ILE A 99 11.96 17.34 2.16
C ILE A 99 10.69 16.66 2.68
N LEU A 100 10.76 15.94 3.80
CA LEU A 100 9.59 15.29 4.38
C LEU A 100 8.55 16.30 4.89
N ASN A 101 9.00 17.39 5.52
CA ASN A 101 8.10 18.44 6.02
C ASN A 101 7.32 19.11 4.87
N ASN A 102 7.94 19.31 3.73
CA ASN A 102 7.29 19.86 2.53
C ASN A 102 6.23 18.90 1.95
N CYS A 103 6.25 17.63 2.35
CA CYS A 103 5.27 16.62 1.96
C CYS A 103 4.18 16.38 3.03
N SER A 104 4.05 17.24 4.05
CA SER A 104 3.12 17.08 5.18
C SER A 104 1.64 16.98 4.77
N GLY A 105 1.24 17.52 3.62
CA GLY A 105 -0.11 17.37 3.05
C GLY A 105 -0.37 16.06 2.32
N MET A 106 0.64 15.17 2.21
CA MET A 106 0.53 13.89 1.52
C MET A 106 0.18 12.76 2.49
N SER A 107 -0.21 11.59 1.94
CA SER A 107 -0.52 10.42 2.76
C SER A 107 0.71 9.91 3.54
N TYR A 108 0.46 9.36 4.73
CA TYR A 108 1.50 8.70 5.55
C TYR A 108 2.35 7.71 4.73
N SER A 109 1.68 6.87 3.93
CA SER A 109 2.36 5.88 3.10
C SER A 109 3.32 6.53 2.11
N HIS A 110 2.95 7.69 1.54
CA HIS A 110 3.81 8.44 0.61
C HIS A 110 5.03 9.00 1.32
N CYS A 111 4.82 9.70 2.45
CA CYS A 111 5.92 10.25 3.25
C CYS A 111 6.87 9.15 3.76
N ASN A 112 6.31 7.99 4.18
CA ASN A 112 7.11 6.87 4.63
C ASN A 112 7.95 6.25 3.49
N LYS A 113 7.41 6.17 2.28
CA LYS A 113 8.18 5.73 1.10
C LYS A 113 9.33 6.69 0.80
N LEU A 114 9.11 8.00 0.84
CA LEU A 114 10.18 9.00 0.64
C LEU A 114 11.28 8.86 1.70
N LYS A 115 10.89 8.68 2.98
CA LYS A 115 11.84 8.42 4.07
C LYS A 115 12.67 7.17 3.80
N GLN A 116 12.02 6.07 3.40
CA GLN A 116 12.69 4.81 3.08
C GLN A 116 13.63 4.94 1.88
N GLU A 117 13.26 5.69 0.85
CA GLU A 117 14.08 5.93 -0.33
C GLU A 117 15.32 6.78 -0.01
N MET A 118 15.16 7.87 0.74
CA MET A 118 16.31 8.64 1.21
C MET A 118 17.23 7.79 2.10
N SER A 119 16.65 7.06 3.06
CA SER A 119 17.44 6.18 3.93
C SER A 119 18.20 5.13 3.14
N PHE A 120 17.58 4.50 2.15
CA PHE A 120 18.21 3.51 1.29
C PHE A 120 19.41 4.09 0.51
N ILE A 121 19.23 5.24 -0.16
CA ILE A 121 20.29 5.87 -0.96
C ILE A 121 21.52 6.15 -0.10
N PHE A 122 21.32 6.73 1.08
CA PHE A 122 22.42 7.06 1.98
C PHE A 122 23.00 5.85 2.72
N GLU A 123 22.21 4.82 3.02
CA GLU A 123 22.71 3.57 3.60
C GLU A 123 23.64 2.85 2.62
N MET A 124 23.22 2.73 1.36
CA MET A 124 24.10 2.19 0.31
C MET A 124 25.37 3.01 0.13
N ALA A 125 25.31 4.33 0.33
CA ALA A 125 26.50 5.18 0.28
C ALA A 125 27.43 4.93 1.47
N VAL A 126 26.91 4.60 2.66
CA VAL A 126 27.71 4.21 3.84
C VAL A 126 28.34 2.85 3.61
N GLU A 127 27.59 1.86 3.16
CA GLU A 127 28.08 0.50 2.89
C GLU A 127 29.20 0.49 1.82
N ASN A 128 29.08 1.36 0.82
CA ASN A 128 30.10 1.55 -0.22
C ASN A 128 31.20 2.56 0.18
N GLN A 129 31.26 2.96 1.44
CA GLN A 129 32.31 3.85 2.00
C GLN A 129 32.41 5.22 1.30
N ILE A 130 31.32 5.70 0.71
CA ILE A 130 31.24 7.01 0.05
C ILE A 130 31.05 8.12 1.10
N ILE A 131 30.25 7.84 2.13
CA ILE A 131 30.01 8.74 3.27
C ILE A 131 30.13 7.95 4.60
N PRO A 132 30.51 8.63 5.72
CA PRO A 132 30.71 7.97 7.00
C PRO A 132 29.43 7.66 7.77
N PHE A 133 28.32 8.32 7.49
CA PHE A 133 27.04 8.12 8.18
C PHE A 133 25.85 8.48 7.28
N ASN A 134 24.72 7.90 7.57
CA ASN A 134 23.45 8.13 6.85
C ASN A 134 22.71 9.35 7.45
N PRO A 135 22.59 10.48 6.73
CA PRO A 135 21.86 11.66 7.21
C PRO A 135 20.34 11.45 7.31
N ALA A 136 19.81 10.43 6.64
CA ALA A 136 18.38 10.12 6.64
C ALA A 136 17.97 9.08 7.71
N LYS A 137 18.90 8.58 8.55
CA LYS A 137 18.64 7.50 9.51
C LYS A 137 17.58 7.84 10.56
N LYS A 138 17.54 9.08 11.05
CA LYS A 138 16.67 9.52 12.17
C LYS A 138 15.55 10.48 11.75
N LEU A 139 15.09 10.41 10.50
CA LEU A 139 14.01 11.26 10.02
C LEU A 139 12.69 10.96 10.74
N LYS A 140 11.97 12.03 11.09
CA LYS A 140 10.63 11.95 11.68
C LYS A 140 9.58 12.15 10.60
N LEU A 141 8.59 11.27 10.56
CA LEU A 141 7.43 11.46 9.69
C LEU A 141 6.54 12.58 10.24
N PRO A 142 5.88 13.38 9.37
CA PRO A 142 4.87 14.33 9.79
C PRO A 142 3.74 13.61 10.57
N GLU A 143 3.10 14.30 11.49
CA GLU A 143 1.91 13.80 12.14
C GLU A 143 0.83 13.53 11.09
N TYR A 144 0.14 12.40 11.25
CA TYR A 144 -0.82 11.90 10.29
C TYR A 144 -2.02 11.30 10.99
N SER A 145 -3.20 11.73 10.61
CA SER A 145 -4.43 11.03 10.93
C SER A 145 -4.63 9.87 9.96
N LYS A 146 -4.65 8.64 10.47
CA LYS A 146 -4.88 7.43 9.65
C LYS A 146 -6.29 7.54 9.05
N GLY A 147 -6.36 7.76 7.75
CA GLY A 147 -7.62 7.67 7.02
C GLY A 147 -8.19 6.25 7.16
N VAL A 148 -9.34 6.12 7.77
CA VAL A 148 -10.04 4.83 7.90
C VAL A 148 -10.78 4.59 6.58
N ARG A 149 -10.48 3.47 5.91
CA ARG A 149 -11.32 3.02 4.80
C ARG A 149 -12.62 2.51 5.39
N ARG A 150 -13.73 3.05 4.93
CA ARG A 150 -15.07 2.68 5.40
C ARG A 150 -15.73 1.63 4.52
N SER A 151 -16.70 0.93 5.08
CA SER A 151 -17.71 0.21 4.33
C SER A 151 -18.64 1.20 3.61
N ILE A 152 -19.25 0.76 2.53
CA ILE A 152 -20.30 1.53 1.90
C ILE A 152 -21.55 1.59 2.80
N THR A 153 -22.28 2.69 2.72
CA THR A 153 -23.56 2.85 3.44
C THR A 153 -24.66 2.00 2.80
N GLU A 154 -25.75 1.76 3.52
CA GLU A 154 -26.90 1.04 2.98
C GLU A 154 -27.51 1.79 1.76
N SER A 155 -27.52 3.11 1.79
CA SER A 155 -27.95 3.92 0.65
C SER A 155 -27.03 3.70 -0.57
N GLU A 156 -25.71 3.77 -0.36
CA GLU A 156 -24.74 3.51 -1.44
C GLU A 156 -24.88 2.08 -1.99
N ARG A 157 -25.09 1.10 -1.11
CA ARG A 157 -25.32 -0.30 -1.51
C ARG A 157 -26.58 -0.42 -2.38
N LYS A 158 -27.69 0.16 -1.94
CA LYS A 158 -28.96 0.17 -2.69
C LYS A 158 -28.78 0.74 -4.09
N HIS A 159 -28.15 1.90 -4.20
CA HIS A 159 -27.97 2.57 -5.49
C HIS A 159 -26.92 1.85 -6.37
N LEU A 160 -25.89 1.23 -5.80
CA LEU A 160 -24.94 0.41 -6.53
C LEU A 160 -25.64 -0.80 -7.17
N LEU A 161 -26.48 -1.50 -6.42
CA LEU A 161 -27.26 -2.65 -6.95
C LEU A 161 -28.20 -2.20 -8.05
N ALA A 162 -28.94 -1.10 -7.85
CA ALA A 162 -29.86 -0.54 -8.84
C ALA A 162 -29.15 -0.09 -10.15
N VAL A 163 -27.90 0.37 -10.05
CA VAL A 163 -27.08 0.73 -11.22
C VAL A 163 -26.57 -0.54 -11.92
N TYR A 164 -26.17 -1.57 -11.17
CA TYR A 164 -25.76 -2.86 -11.75
C TYR A 164 -26.93 -3.57 -12.46
N ASP A 165 -28.13 -3.54 -11.90
CA ASP A 165 -29.32 -4.14 -12.52
C ASP A 165 -29.66 -3.51 -13.88
N LYS A 166 -29.30 -2.23 -14.08
CA LYS A 166 -29.48 -1.51 -15.34
C LYS A 166 -28.35 -1.74 -16.35
N ASP A 167 -27.13 -1.93 -15.85
CA ASP A 167 -25.93 -2.09 -16.68
C ASP A 167 -24.99 -3.17 -16.10
N SER A 168 -25.03 -4.34 -16.72
CA SER A 168 -24.18 -5.49 -16.35
C SER A 168 -22.67 -5.25 -16.55
N SER A 169 -22.26 -4.16 -17.21
CA SER A 169 -20.82 -3.81 -17.31
C SER A 169 -20.20 -3.54 -15.95
N TYR A 170 -21.00 -3.26 -14.92
CA TYR A 170 -20.57 -3.09 -13.52
C TYR A 170 -20.37 -4.41 -12.75
N LEU A 171 -20.44 -5.56 -13.42
CA LEU A 171 -20.18 -6.89 -12.80
C LEU A 171 -18.85 -6.93 -12.04
N LEU A 172 -17.82 -6.24 -12.53
CA LEU A 172 -16.52 -6.11 -11.86
C LEU A 172 -16.68 -5.63 -10.41
N PHE A 173 -17.52 -4.64 -10.17
CA PHE A 173 -17.74 -4.09 -8.82
C PHE A 173 -18.55 -5.05 -7.94
N MET A 174 -19.43 -5.85 -8.55
CA MET A 174 -20.14 -6.91 -7.82
C MET A 174 -19.18 -8.01 -7.36
N LEU A 175 -18.18 -8.39 -8.17
CA LEU A 175 -17.13 -9.32 -7.75
C LEU A 175 -16.30 -8.78 -6.58
N ILE A 176 -16.04 -7.48 -6.56
CA ILE A 176 -15.35 -6.84 -5.45
C ILE A 176 -16.23 -6.85 -4.19
N LEU A 177 -17.51 -6.47 -4.32
CA LEU A 177 -18.45 -6.38 -3.21
C LEU A 177 -18.83 -7.73 -2.62
N LYS A 178 -19.07 -8.75 -3.47
CA LYS A 178 -19.69 -10.01 -3.06
C LYS A 178 -18.73 -11.21 -3.02
N CYS A 179 -17.55 -11.10 -3.64
CA CYS A 179 -16.51 -12.12 -3.61
C CYS A 179 -15.20 -11.60 -3.01
N GLY A 180 -15.15 -10.35 -2.58
CA GLY A 180 -13.99 -9.77 -1.93
C GLY A 180 -12.74 -9.67 -2.81
N CYS A 181 -12.86 -9.63 -4.12
CA CYS A 181 -11.74 -9.46 -5.04
C CYS A 181 -11.02 -8.12 -4.80
N ARG A 182 -9.70 -8.09 -4.99
CA ARG A 182 -9.03 -6.81 -5.23
C ARG A 182 -9.40 -6.31 -6.64
N PRO A 183 -9.40 -5.00 -6.89
CA PRO A 183 -9.69 -4.48 -8.24
C PRO A 183 -8.88 -5.16 -9.34
N ASP A 184 -7.57 -5.31 -9.15
CA ASP A 184 -6.68 -5.97 -10.11
C ASP A 184 -7.01 -7.47 -10.29
N GLU A 185 -7.41 -8.16 -9.21
CA GLU A 185 -7.85 -9.55 -9.27
C GLU A 185 -9.14 -9.65 -10.10
N ALA A 186 -10.13 -8.80 -9.84
CA ALA A 186 -11.41 -8.78 -10.55
C ALA A 186 -11.24 -8.52 -12.06
N VAL A 187 -10.35 -7.61 -12.44
CA VAL A 187 -10.00 -7.32 -13.85
C VAL A 187 -9.40 -8.54 -14.55
N ASN A 188 -8.67 -9.39 -13.81
CA ASN A 188 -7.95 -10.53 -14.39
C ASN A 188 -8.73 -11.85 -14.40
N LEU A 189 -9.92 -11.91 -13.81
CA LEU A 189 -10.75 -13.10 -13.80
C LEU A 189 -11.25 -13.45 -15.20
N ILE A 190 -11.27 -14.74 -15.49
CA ILE A 190 -11.80 -15.30 -16.75
C ILE A 190 -12.75 -16.46 -16.46
N GLY A 191 -13.54 -16.91 -17.45
CA GLY A 191 -14.58 -17.89 -17.26
C GLY A 191 -14.11 -19.21 -16.65
N ARG A 192 -12.88 -19.67 -16.95
CA ARG A 192 -12.32 -20.91 -16.34
C ARG A 192 -12.04 -20.79 -14.85
N ASP A 193 -12.07 -19.58 -14.26
CA ASP A 193 -11.93 -19.37 -12.83
C ASP A 193 -13.22 -19.63 -12.06
N VAL A 194 -14.33 -19.83 -12.79
CA VAL A 194 -15.65 -20.17 -12.25
C VAL A 194 -15.82 -21.67 -12.25
N ASP A 195 -15.77 -22.30 -11.09
CA ASP A 195 -16.16 -23.70 -10.96
C ASP A 195 -17.69 -23.79 -10.80
N THR A 196 -18.36 -24.17 -11.86
CA THR A 196 -19.83 -24.27 -11.89
C THR A 196 -20.37 -25.45 -11.10
N LYS A 197 -19.55 -26.47 -10.78
CA LYS A 197 -19.96 -27.64 -10.00
C LYS A 197 -19.94 -27.34 -8.51
N THR A 198 -18.85 -26.74 -8.02
CA THR A 198 -18.67 -26.41 -6.61
C THR A 198 -19.20 -25.03 -6.24
N ARG A 199 -19.54 -24.19 -7.24
CA ARG A 199 -19.90 -22.77 -7.09
C ARG A 199 -18.82 -21.97 -6.39
N LEU A 200 -17.57 -22.24 -6.72
CA LEU A 200 -16.41 -21.51 -6.21
C LEU A 200 -15.78 -20.67 -7.32
N LEU A 201 -15.31 -19.49 -6.95
CA LEU A 201 -14.49 -18.63 -7.80
C LEU A 201 -13.04 -18.76 -7.37
N HIS A 202 -12.17 -19.17 -8.30
CA HIS A 202 -10.74 -19.24 -8.07
C HIS A 202 -10.09 -17.87 -8.32
N ILE A 203 -9.66 -17.18 -7.29
CA ILE A 203 -8.94 -15.92 -7.37
C ILE A 203 -7.45 -16.22 -7.36
N ARG A 204 -6.83 -16.16 -8.55
CA ARG A 204 -5.39 -16.42 -8.72
C ARG A 204 -4.58 -15.24 -8.22
N GLY A 205 -3.81 -15.46 -7.16
CA GLY A 205 -2.95 -14.45 -6.56
C GLY A 205 -1.53 -14.51 -7.07
N THR A 206 -0.94 -13.34 -7.34
CA THR A 206 0.45 -13.24 -7.84
C THR A 206 1.43 -12.67 -6.83
N LYS A 207 0.95 -12.03 -5.74
CA LYS A 207 1.82 -11.28 -4.80
C LYS A 207 2.25 -12.08 -3.56
N THR A 208 1.39 -12.97 -3.05
CA THR A 208 1.66 -13.77 -1.84
C THR A 208 0.97 -15.13 -1.95
N LYS A 209 1.46 -16.15 -1.22
CA LYS A 209 0.81 -17.48 -1.17
C LYS A 209 -0.66 -17.40 -0.76
N ASN A 210 -1.02 -16.47 0.13
CA ASN A 210 -2.38 -16.29 0.61
C ASN A 210 -3.31 -15.57 -0.37
N SER A 211 -2.77 -14.99 -1.45
CA SER A 211 -3.59 -14.34 -2.47
C SER A 211 -4.24 -15.32 -3.43
N ASP A 212 -3.70 -16.53 -3.58
CA ASP A 212 -4.34 -17.62 -4.33
C ASP A 212 -5.37 -18.30 -3.43
N ARG A 213 -6.66 -18.24 -3.83
CA ARG A 213 -7.76 -18.67 -2.99
C ARG A 213 -9.03 -18.97 -3.76
N TYR A 214 -9.88 -19.79 -3.16
CA TYR A 214 -11.25 -20.02 -3.61
C TYR A 214 -12.22 -19.26 -2.71
N VAL A 215 -13.23 -18.62 -3.32
CA VAL A 215 -14.30 -17.92 -2.61
C VAL A 215 -15.66 -18.42 -3.10
N PRO A 216 -16.69 -18.53 -2.25
CA PRO A 216 -18.01 -18.92 -2.67
C PRO A 216 -18.62 -17.86 -3.60
N ILE A 217 -19.32 -18.31 -4.62
CA ILE A 217 -20.07 -17.46 -5.53
C ILE A 217 -21.50 -17.32 -4.99
N PRO A 218 -21.97 -16.12 -4.65
CA PRO A 218 -23.34 -15.89 -4.24
C PRO A 218 -24.36 -16.30 -5.31
N ASP A 219 -25.53 -16.77 -4.87
CA ASP A 219 -26.57 -17.28 -5.76
C ASP A 219 -27.04 -16.27 -6.80
N ASP A 220 -27.09 -15.00 -6.45
CA ASP A 220 -27.50 -13.92 -7.36
C ASP A 220 -26.45 -13.55 -8.43
N LEU A 221 -25.16 -13.85 -8.20
CA LEU A 221 -24.12 -13.67 -9.21
C LEU A 221 -23.91 -14.90 -10.09
N PHE A 222 -24.20 -16.10 -9.57
CA PHE A 222 -23.92 -17.34 -10.27
C PHE A 222 -24.55 -17.44 -11.67
N PRO A 223 -25.80 -17.00 -11.91
CA PRO A 223 -26.39 -17.03 -13.26
C PRO A 223 -25.64 -16.20 -14.30
N ALA A 224 -25.04 -15.09 -13.89
CA ALA A 224 -24.23 -14.25 -14.79
C ALA A 224 -22.88 -14.92 -15.09
N LEU A 225 -22.21 -15.46 -14.06
CA LEU A 225 -20.88 -16.03 -14.17
C LEU A 225 -20.84 -17.36 -14.95
N LYS A 226 -21.84 -18.24 -14.77
CA LYS A 226 -21.88 -19.55 -15.43
C LYS A 226 -22.00 -19.51 -16.96
N LYS A 227 -22.40 -18.35 -17.51
CA LYS A 227 -22.58 -18.17 -18.98
C LYS A 227 -21.27 -17.79 -19.69
N ILE A 228 -20.22 -17.43 -18.95
CA ILE A 228 -18.98 -16.89 -19.49
C ILE A 228 -18.11 -18.04 -19.99
N LYS A 229 -17.63 -17.93 -21.23
CA LYS A 229 -16.76 -18.96 -21.79
C LYS A 229 -15.40 -19.02 -21.09
N PRO A 230 -14.72 -20.17 -21.06
CA PRO A 230 -13.54 -20.40 -20.22
C PRO A 230 -12.41 -19.36 -20.37
N PHE A 231 -12.19 -18.83 -21.56
CA PHE A 231 -11.10 -17.89 -21.82
C PHE A 231 -11.55 -16.43 -21.96
N GLU A 232 -12.84 -16.16 -21.86
CA GLU A 232 -13.36 -14.79 -21.91
C GLU A 232 -13.18 -14.12 -20.54
N PRO A 233 -12.86 -12.81 -20.51
CA PRO A 233 -12.85 -12.04 -19.28
C PRO A 233 -14.25 -12.06 -18.62
N ILE A 234 -14.31 -12.20 -17.30
CA ILE A 234 -15.60 -12.14 -16.58
C ILE A 234 -16.24 -10.75 -16.70
N SER A 235 -15.43 -9.72 -16.65
CA SER A 235 -15.87 -8.35 -16.90
C SER A 235 -15.04 -7.75 -18.04
N PRO A 236 -15.49 -7.89 -19.28
CA PRO A 236 -14.78 -7.34 -20.43
C PRO A 236 -14.95 -5.83 -20.55
N ASN A 237 -13.99 -5.16 -21.17
CA ASN A 237 -14.15 -3.81 -21.66
C ASN A 237 -15.06 -3.78 -22.89
N ARG A 238 -15.33 -2.57 -23.44
CA ARG A 238 -16.19 -2.40 -24.64
C ARG A 238 -15.72 -3.17 -25.89
N GLU A 239 -14.46 -3.58 -25.92
CA GLU A 239 -13.86 -4.34 -27.02
C GLU A 239 -13.82 -5.86 -26.74
N GLY A 240 -14.49 -6.33 -25.70
CA GLY A 240 -14.49 -7.75 -25.30
C GLY A 240 -13.20 -8.24 -24.64
N ARG A 241 -12.26 -7.33 -24.31
CA ARG A 241 -10.95 -7.63 -23.73
C ARG A 241 -10.89 -7.26 -22.24
N LYS A 242 -9.84 -7.71 -21.56
CA LYS A 242 -9.55 -7.27 -20.19
C LYS A 242 -9.39 -5.75 -20.13
N HIS A 243 -9.81 -5.17 -19.01
CA HIS A 243 -9.59 -3.75 -18.77
C HIS A 243 -8.11 -3.42 -18.68
N THR A 244 -7.69 -2.37 -19.39
CA THR A 244 -6.46 -1.63 -19.13
C THR A 244 -6.68 -0.68 -17.97
N GLU A 245 -5.62 -0.12 -17.38
CA GLU A 245 -5.72 0.90 -16.33
C GLU A 245 -6.63 2.06 -16.75
N SER A 246 -6.46 2.58 -17.97
CA SER A 246 -7.28 3.67 -18.50
C SER A 246 -8.75 3.29 -18.66
N SER A 247 -9.06 2.08 -19.14
CA SER A 247 -10.44 1.63 -19.31
C SER A 247 -11.10 1.32 -17.96
N TYR A 248 -10.34 0.80 -17.00
CA TYR A 248 -10.79 0.60 -15.63
C TYR A 248 -11.11 1.94 -14.95
N ASN A 249 -10.24 2.94 -15.06
CA ASN A 249 -10.47 4.27 -14.48
C ASN A 249 -11.72 4.93 -15.10
N ARG A 250 -11.96 4.76 -16.40
CA ARG A 250 -13.20 5.20 -17.05
C ARG A 250 -14.43 4.48 -16.50
N LEU A 251 -14.34 3.16 -16.30
CA LEU A 251 -15.44 2.39 -15.72
C LEU A 251 -15.77 2.87 -14.30
N CYS A 252 -14.76 3.16 -13.48
CA CYS A 252 -14.93 3.75 -12.15
C CYS A 252 -15.60 5.13 -12.21
N ALA A 253 -15.20 5.99 -13.15
CA ALA A 253 -15.82 7.30 -13.35
C ALA A 253 -17.28 7.19 -13.79
N HIS A 254 -17.61 6.24 -14.68
CA HIS A 254 -18.99 5.96 -15.09
C HIS A 254 -19.81 5.45 -13.91
N LEU A 255 -19.30 4.50 -13.13
CA LEU A 255 -19.99 4.03 -11.92
C LEU A 255 -20.32 5.19 -10.98
N ARG A 256 -19.33 6.04 -10.65
CA ARG A 256 -19.56 7.20 -9.77
C ARG A 256 -20.62 8.15 -10.33
N ARG A 257 -20.60 8.39 -11.65
CA ARG A 257 -21.60 9.21 -12.32
C ARG A 257 -23.00 8.61 -12.19
N ASP A 258 -23.15 7.33 -12.52
CA ASP A 258 -24.46 6.67 -12.57
C ASP A 258 -25.02 6.44 -11.16
N MET A 259 -24.18 6.21 -10.17
CA MET A 259 -24.57 6.20 -8.76
C MET A 259 -25.08 7.58 -8.31
N ASN A 260 -24.38 8.68 -8.64
CA ASN A 260 -24.85 10.02 -8.32
C ASN A 260 -26.22 10.31 -8.96
N ILE A 261 -26.42 9.94 -10.22
CA ILE A 261 -27.72 10.07 -10.90
C ILE A 261 -28.77 9.22 -10.20
N SER A 262 -28.48 7.99 -9.88
CA SER A 262 -29.39 7.08 -9.16
C SER A 262 -29.77 7.62 -7.78
N MET A 263 -28.87 8.34 -7.12
CA MET A 263 -29.09 9.01 -5.83
C MET A 263 -29.79 10.37 -5.94
N GLY A 264 -30.21 10.79 -7.17
CA GLY A 264 -30.98 12.00 -7.42
C GLY A 264 -30.17 13.23 -7.80
N CYS A 265 -28.87 13.07 -8.13
CA CYS A 265 -28.08 14.18 -8.65
C CYS A 265 -28.63 14.70 -9.98
N LYS A 266 -28.78 16.02 -10.08
CA LYS A 266 -29.22 16.69 -11.32
C LYS A 266 -28.11 16.63 -12.39
N THR A 267 -28.55 16.63 -13.66
CA THR A 267 -27.63 16.66 -14.81
C THR A 267 -28.01 17.78 -15.77
N TYR A 268 -26.98 18.40 -16.36
CA TYR A 268 -27.14 19.35 -17.45
C TYR A 268 -26.11 19.03 -18.55
N ARG A 269 -26.57 18.88 -19.80
CA ARG A 269 -25.72 18.51 -20.94
C ARG A 269 -24.75 17.34 -20.62
N ASN A 270 -25.27 16.28 -19.99
CA ASN A 270 -24.53 15.12 -19.55
C ASN A 270 -23.51 15.33 -18.39
N ALA A 271 -23.35 16.53 -17.85
CA ALA A 271 -22.55 16.82 -16.70
C ALA A 271 -23.38 16.75 -15.41
N LEU A 272 -22.80 16.23 -14.32
CA LEU A 272 -23.43 16.26 -13.00
C LEU A 272 -23.40 17.69 -12.45
N ILE A 273 -24.49 18.11 -11.80
CA ILE A 273 -24.59 19.40 -11.12
C ILE A 273 -24.48 19.19 -9.61
N PRO A 274 -23.56 19.86 -8.90
CA PRO A 274 -23.49 19.80 -7.45
C PRO A 274 -24.81 20.24 -6.75
N PRO A 275 -25.06 19.74 -5.51
CA PRO A 275 -24.21 18.87 -4.73
C PRO A 275 -24.23 17.40 -5.22
N PHE A 276 -23.11 16.71 -5.03
CA PHE A 276 -23.01 15.29 -5.37
C PHE A 276 -23.42 14.45 -4.16
N PRO A 277 -24.50 13.63 -4.26
CA PRO A 277 -24.94 12.81 -3.12
C PRO A 277 -24.03 11.64 -2.80
N LEU A 278 -23.25 11.12 -3.76
CA LEU A 278 -22.26 10.09 -3.50
C LEU A 278 -21.03 10.68 -2.82
N ALA A 279 -20.63 10.11 -1.70
CA ALA A 279 -19.49 10.59 -0.93
C ALA A 279 -18.19 10.62 -1.74
N ASP A 280 -17.35 11.63 -1.50
CA ASP A 280 -16.08 11.82 -2.24
C ASP A 280 -15.07 10.69 -1.98
N ASP A 281 -15.12 10.09 -0.80
CA ASP A 281 -14.26 8.98 -0.39
C ASP A 281 -14.72 7.60 -0.90
N PHE A 282 -15.85 7.53 -1.63
CA PHE A 282 -16.28 6.29 -2.27
C PHE A 282 -15.28 5.91 -3.36
N VAL A 283 -14.62 4.79 -3.16
CA VAL A 283 -13.69 4.18 -4.10
C VAL A 283 -13.96 2.67 -4.20
N PRO A 284 -13.62 1.99 -5.29
CA PRO A 284 -13.88 0.55 -5.44
C PRO A 284 -13.37 -0.32 -4.29
N TYR A 285 -12.31 0.13 -3.60
CA TYR A 285 -11.78 -0.58 -2.45
C TYR A 285 -12.71 -0.57 -1.22
N CYS A 286 -13.64 0.40 -1.12
CA CYS A 286 -14.68 0.41 -0.11
C CYS A 286 -15.61 -0.82 -0.23
N LEU A 287 -15.85 -1.29 -1.46
CA LEU A 287 -16.65 -2.49 -1.73
C LEU A 287 -16.00 -3.75 -1.13
N ARG A 288 -14.68 -3.88 -1.29
CA ARG A 288 -13.95 -4.99 -0.69
C ARG A 288 -13.89 -4.88 0.86
N HIS A 289 -13.78 -3.67 1.38
CA HIS A 289 -13.88 -3.44 2.82
C HIS A 289 -15.26 -3.85 3.34
N THR A 290 -16.30 -3.51 2.61
CA THR A 290 -17.69 -3.91 2.89
C THR A 290 -17.85 -5.43 2.94
N TYR A 291 -17.30 -6.16 1.96
CA TYR A 291 -17.31 -7.63 1.99
C TYR A 291 -16.71 -8.19 3.28
N CYS A 292 -15.57 -7.65 3.74
CA CYS A 292 -14.97 -8.06 5.00
C CYS A 292 -15.87 -7.78 6.21
N THR A 293 -16.52 -6.62 6.22
CA THR A 293 -17.51 -6.26 7.26
C THR A 293 -18.75 -7.16 7.21
N ASP A 294 -19.22 -7.52 6.00
CA ASP A 294 -20.34 -8.43 5.82
C ASP A 294 -20.00 -9.84 6.32
N LEU A 295 -18.77 -10.33 6.11
CA LEU A 295 -18.31 -11.61 6.68
C LEU A 295 -18.32 -11.55 8.22
N CYS A 296 -17.89 -10.46 8.83
CA CYS A 296 -17.96 -10.25 10.27
C CYS A 296 -19.41 -10.30 10.78
N LYS A 297 -20.29 -9.50 10.16
CA LYS A 297 -21.71 -9.46 10.50
C LYS A 297 -22.43 -10.80 10.30
N ALA A 298 -21.96 -11.61 9.34
CA ALA A 298 -22.46 -12.96 9.10
C ALA A 298 -21.90 -13.99 10.11
N GLY A 299 -21.08 -13.60 11.09
CA GLY A 299 -20.51 -14.49 12.11
C GLY A 299 -19.41 -15.42 11.58
N ILE A 300 -18.82 -15.11 10.41
CA ILE A 300 -17.70 -15.89 9.88
C ILE A 300 -16.47 -15.65 10.76
N ASP A 301 -15.80 -16.71 11.19
CA ASP A 301 -14.60 -16.59 12.01
C ASP A 301 -13.47 -15.83 11.29
N ILE A 302 -12.65 -15.14 12.06
CA ILE A 302 -11.63 -14.23 11.54
C ILE A 302 -10.58 -14.93 10.67
N ARG A 303 -10.25 -16.20 10.92
CA ARG A 303 -9.28 -16.96 10.12
C ARG A 303 -9.86 -17.35 8.76
N THR A 304 -11.12 -17.79 8.73
CA THR A 304 -11.85 -18.02 7.48
C THR A 304 -12.01 -16.73 6.69
N ALA A 305 -12.38 -15.62 7.35
CA ALA A 305 -12.46 -14.32 6.70
C ALA A 305 -11.10 -13.86 6.16
N GLN A 306 -10.01 -14.01 6.92
CA GLN A 306 -8.65 -13.74 6.44
C GLN A 306 -8.33 -14.53 5.16
N ARG A 307 -8.69 -15.80 5.11
CA ARG A 307 -8.48 -16.68 3.94
C ARG A 307 -9.31 -16.24 2.75
N LEU A 308 -10.60 -15.98 2.94
CA LEU A 308 -11.50 -15.47 1.89
C LEU A 308 -11.03 -14.12 1.34
N MET A 309 -10.54 -13.24 2.21
CA MET A 309 -9.95 -11.96 1.83
C MET A 309 -8.58 -12.08 1.17
N GLY A 310 -7.84 -13.17 1.40
CA GLY A 310 -6.45 -13.30 0.95
C GLY A 310 -5.52 -12.28 1.60
N HIS A 311 -5.69 -12.02 2.91
CA HIS A 311 -4.81 -11.15 3.67
C HIS A 311 -3.61 -11.95 4.19
N ALA A 312 -2.40 -11.46 3.90
CA ALA A 312 -1.16 -12.09 4.38
C ALA A 312 -1.01 -11.98 5.91
N ASN A 313 -1.50 -10.89 6.49
CA ASN A 313 -1.49 -10.65 7.94
C ASN A 313 -2.92 -10.57 8.47
N ILE A 314 -3.18 -11.29 9.56
CA ILE A 314 -4.49 -11.33 10.23
C ILE A 314 -4.87 -9.96 10.82
N SER A 315 -3.90 -9.12 11.19
CA SER A 315 -4.15 -7.78 11.73
C SER A 315 -5.00 -6.91 10.80
N VAL A 316 -4.84 -7.07 9.47
CA VAL A 316 -5.64 -6.34 8.48
C VAL A 316 -7.12 -6.72 8.51
N THR A 317 -7.42 -7.97 8.86
CA THR A 317 -8.79 -8.45 9.05
C THR A 317 -9.28 -8.08 10.44
N ALA A 318 -8.42 -8.20 11.46
CA ALA A 318 -8.75 -7.88 12.85
C ALA A 318 -9.15 -6.41 13.01
N ASP A 319 -8.47 -5.47 12.33
CA ASP A 319 -8.83 -4.05 12.35
C ASP A 319 -10.30 -3.78 11.99
N ILE A 320 -10.93 -4.67 11.20
CA ILE A 320 -12.34 -4.59 10.81
C ILE A 320 -13.24 -5.31 11.82
N TYR A 321 -12.75 -6.40 12.42
CA TYR A 321 -13.47 -7.25 13.37
C TYR A 321 -13.47 -6.70 14.81
N THR A 322 -12.65 -5.68 15.10
CA THR A 322 -12.51 -5.12 16.47
C THR A 322 -13.65 -4.17 16.87
N HIS A 323 -14.54 -3.82 15.97
CA HIS A 323 -15.74 -3.04 16.31
C HIS A 323 -16.88 -3.97 16.80
N VAL A 324 -16.66 -4.60 17.96
CA VAL A 324 -17.69 -5.39 18.65
C VAL A 324 -18.58 -4.43 19.41
N ASP A 325 -19.87 -4.39 19.09
CA ASP A 325 -20.86 -3.63 19.85
C ASP A 325 -21.57 -4.52 20.89
N LEU A 326 -22.40 -3.89 21.75
CA LEU A 326 -23.15 -4.61 22.79
C LEU A 326 -24.12 -5.65 22.22
N ASP A 327 -24.63 -5.46 21.01
CA ASP A 327 -25.54 -6.39 20.37
C ASP A 327 -24.79 -7.63 19.87
N ASP A 328 -23.54 -7.49 19.44
CA ASP A 328 -22.68 -8.63 19.10
C ASP A 328 -22.38 -9.50 20.33
N ILE A 329 -22.17 -8.88 21.51
CA ILE A 329 -21.96 -9.58 22.79
C ILE A 329 -23.22 -10.34 23.20
N LYS A 330 -24.42 -9.77 23.01
CA LYS A 330 -25.71 -10.45 23.30
C LYS A 330 -25.91 -11.67 22.39
N LYS A 331 -25.69 -11.50 21.07
CA LYS A 331 -25.75 -12.61 20.10
C LYS A 331 -24.76 -13.73 20.44
N ALA A 332 -23.55 -13.39 20.85
CA ALA A 332 -22.57 -14.38 21.29
C ALA A 332 -23.08 -15.17 22.51
N GLY A 333 -23.74 -14.49 23.47
CA GLY A 333 -24.37 -15.15 24.60
C GLY A 333 -25.48 -16.13 24.19
N GLU A 334 -26.32 -15.76 23.23
CA GLU A 334 -27.36 -16.65 22.68
C GLU A 334 -26.76 -17.88 22.00
N LEU A 335 -25.72 -17.71 21.20
CA LEU A 335 -25.02 -18.81 20.52
C LEU A 335 -24.37 -19.78 21.53
N ILE A 336 -23.73 -19.26 22.59
CA ILE A 336 -23.15 -20.06 23.66
C ILE A 336 -24.23 -20.90 24.36
N ASN A 337 -25.38 -20.29 24.66
CA ASN A 337 -26.50 -21.00 25.27
C ASN A 337 -27.06 -22.12 24.38
N GLN A 338 -27.24 -21.82 23.08
CA GLN A 338 -27.69 -22.83 22.10
C GLN A 338 -26.70 -24.00 21.99
N TYR A 339 -25.40 -23.70 21.92
CA TYR A 339 -24.36 -24.74 21.88
C TYR A 339 -24.36 -25.63 23.15
N SER A 340 -24.53 -25.02 24.31
CA SER A 340 -24.59 -25.70 25.59
C SER A 340 -25.80 -26.63 25.67
N ILE A 341 -26.97 -26.22 25.18
CA ILE A 341 -28.18 -27.05 25.10
C ILE A 341 -27.97 -28.26 24.20
N ILE A 342 -27.41 -28.03 23.00
CA ILE A 342 -27.15 -29.10 22.02
C ILE A 342 -26.15 -30.13 22.59
N ASN A 343 -25.11 -29.72 23.25
CA ASN A 343 -24.13 -30.63 23.85
C ASN A 343 -24.71 -31.40 25.02
N ASN A 344 -25.51 -30.76 25.86
CA ASN A 344 -26.19 -31.48 26.97
C ASN A 344 -27.16 -32.57 26.44
N MET A 345 -27.86 -32.28 25.33
CA MET A 345 -28.73 -33.31 24.68
C MET A 345 -27.94 -34.48 24.09
N ARG A 346 -26.74 -34.22 23.53
CA ARG A 346 -25.87 -35.29 23.00
C ARG A 346 -25.28 -36.17 24.10
N VAL A 347 -24.95 -35.63 25.25
CA VAL A 347 -24.43 -36.39 26.41
C VAL A 347 -25.52 -37.29 27.01
N THR A 348 -26.77 -36.82 27.06
CA THR A 348 -27.90 -37.62 27.57
C THR A 348 -28.36 -38.73 26.63
N GLN A 349 -28.10 -38.63 25.31
CA GLN A 349 -28.43 -39.68 24.32
C GLN A 349 -27.31 -40.72 24.13
N GLY A 350 -26.11 -40.49 24.65
CA GLY A 350 -24.97 -41.42 24.55
C GLY A 350 -24.85 -42.39 25.74
N HIS A 351 -25.82 -42.42 26.66
CA HIS A 351 -25.84 -43.29 27.84
C HIS A 351 -27.07 -44.25 27.87
N THR A 352 -27.66 -44.55 26.72
CA THR A 352 -28.67 -45.60 26.58
C THR A 352 -28.19 -46.72 25.66
#